data_b2a350272cde025bb17026b816ae0bb2
#
_entry.id   b2a350272cde025bb17026b816ae0bb2
#
_cell.length_a   1.000
_cell.length_b   1.000
_cell.length_c   1.000
_cell.angle_alpha   90.00
_cell.angle_beta   90.00
_cell.angle_gamma   90.00
#
_symmetry.space_group_name_H-M   'P 1'
#
loop_
_entity.id
_entity.type
_entity.pdbx_description
1 polymer ?
#
loop_
_entity_poly.entity_id
_entity_poly.type
_entity_poly.pdbx_seq_one_letter_code
_entity_poly.pdbx_strand_id
1 'polypeptide(L)'
;MKKGWKSGSSDSWSNYFKSKLPYANLKDLVARDPTGHNNDGDGNDANDKGYHDSAFSRFTNSYADGISALPPQSPGTGAATATNLPAPRAVTEAVMNQGTQDIPNTFGVNEFFQFFGQVLTHDIAEAAVGVAPGNTDVIPGGGPIFLAGLPFPFGRTPYEAGTGTSTENPREQINEETSFLDLSMIYGNKQSLLDLVRDNTYDKYGNEIKSAKLLLGYDDLLPTIQEVADKNGLSVVDVLRIFTAPGFGGLPNPDTVQNLIDNPALPDPTGLRPNAADPTNWVNDYFAGDNRVNQTPLLVSQQVIWAREHNYQVDKLAPYAQKYGWSQDQLFEAARAITEAEWQKVVYDEYLPK
;
A
#
# COMPACT_ATOMS: atom_id res chain seq x y z
N MET A 1 10.35 -23.47 26.70
CA MET A 1 11.03 -24.50 25.88
C MET A 1 11.55 -23.83 24.61
N LYS A 2 12.87 -23.67 24.51
CA LYS A 2 13.52 -23.11 23.32
C LYS A 2 13.45 -24.17 22.22
N LYS A 3 12.46 -24.13 21.35
CA LYS A 3 12.57 -24.78 20.03
C LYS A 3 13.34 -23.82 19.14
N GLY A 4 14.62 -24.12 18.94
CA GLY A 4 15.45 -23.42 17.98
C GLY A 4 14.81 -23.50 16.60
N TRP A 5 14.73 -22.37 15.95
CA TRP A 5 14.42 -22.24 14.53
C TRP A 5 15.45 -23.09 13.77
N LYS A 6 15.05 -24.25 13.31
CA LYS A 6 15.80 -24.94 12.28
C LYS A 6 15.43 -24.22 10.99
N SER A 7 16.37 -23.48 10.44
CA SER A 7 16.34 -23.06 9.05
C SER A 7 15.97 -24.30 8.24
N GLY A 8 14.71 -24.44 7.88
CA GLY A 8 14.30 -25.39 6.86
C GLY A 8 15.11 -24.98 5.62
N SER A 9 16.00 -25.87 5.18
CA SER A 9 16.91 -25.56 4.10
C SER A 9 16.13 -24.96 2.93
N SER A 10 16.60 -23.87 2.37
CA SER A 10 16.13 -23.26 1.13
C SER A 10 15.93 -24.30 -0.01
N ASP A 11 16.52 -25.45 0.15
CA ASP A 11 16.38 -26.60 -0.73
C ASP A 11 15.00 -27.30 -0.68
N SER A 12 14.20 -27.12 0.38
CA SER A 12 12.90 -27.83 0.48
C SER A 12 11.86 -27.20 -0.46
N TRP A 13 11.84 -25.89 -0.61
CA TRP A 13 10.94 -25.18 -1.51
C TRP A 13 11.38 -25.33 -2.97
N SER A 14 12.66 -25.16 -3.23
CA SER A 14 13.25 -25.49 -4.54
C SER A 14 12.90 -26.92 -4.98
N ASN A 15 12.89 -27.90 -4.05
CA ASN A 15 12.50 -29.25 -4.35
C ASN A 15 11.00 -29.45 -4.50
N TYR A 16 10.16 -28.71 -3.75
CA TYR A 16 8.71 -28.73 -3.91
C TYR A 16 8.30 -28.21 -5.30
N PHE A 17 8.83 -27.07 -5.69
CA PHE A 17 8.58 -26.53 -7.03
C PHE A 17 9.20 -27.38 -8.14
N LYS A 18 10.39 -27.98 -7.93
CA LYS A 18 10.96 -28.97 -8.85
C LYS A 18 10.04 -30.18 -9.08
N SER A 19 9.22 -30.54 -8.10
CA SER A 19 8.33 -31.70 -8.20
C SER A 19 6.92 -31.38 -8.71
N LYS A 20 6.47 -30.12 -8.60
CA LYS A 20 5.08 -29.72 -8.88
C LYS A 20 4.91 -28.83 -10.11
N LEU A 21 5.94 -28.04 -10.47
CA LEU A 21 5.98 -27.36 -11.74
C LEU A 21 6.94 -28.14 -12.67
N PRO A 22 6.45 -28.86 -13.65
CA PRO A 22 7.30 -29.26 -14.75
C PRO A 22 7.73 -27.95 -15.42
N TYR A 23 8.97 -27.52 -15.16
CA TYR A 23 9.59 -26.27 -15.66
C TYR A 23 9.46 -26.05 -17.18
N ALA A 24 8.93 -27.01 -17.90
CA ALA A 24 8.62 -26.92 -19.32
C ALA A 24 7.31 -26.16 -19.62
N ASN A 25 6.43 -25.93 -18.64
CA ASN A 25 5.09 -25.38 -18.85
C ASN A 25 4.80 -24.12 -18.03
N LEU A 26 5.80 -23.23 -17.86
CA LEU A 26 5.52 -21.85 -17.40
C LEU A 26 4.63 -21.05 -18.36
N LYS A 27 4.23 -21.64 -19.48
CA LYS A 27 3.16 -21.12 -20.32
C LYS A 27 1.82 -21.02 -19.56
N ASP A 28 1.67 -21.76 -18.47
CA ASP A 28 0.50 -21.80 -17.61
C ASP A 28 0.67 -20.94 -16.33
N LEU A 29 1.83 -20.29 -16.13
CA LEU A 29 1.94 -19.22 -15.15
C LEU A 29 1.29 -17.99 -15.77
N VAL A 30 0.02 -17.83 -15.48
CA VAL A 30 -0.73 -16.63 -15.86
C VAL A 30 -0.03 -15.44 -15.18
N ALA A 31 0.42 -14.49 -15.97
CA ALA A 31 0.95 -13.25 -15.45
C ALA A 31 -0.13 -12.61 -14.57
N ARG A 32 0.22 -12.28 -13.33
CA ARG A 32 -0.73 -11.68 -12.42
C ARG A 32 -1.03 -10.25 -12.87
N ASP A 33 -2.30 -9.93 -13.01
CA ASP A 33 -2.72 -8.56 -13.26
C ASP A 33 -2.44 -7.71 -12.01
N PRO A 34 -1.63 -6.64 -12.10
CA PRO A 34 -1.32 -5.79 -10.95
C PRO A 34 -2.57 -5.10 -10.36
N THR A 35 -3.63 -4.91 -11.15
CA THR A 35 -4.89 -4.36 -10.67
C THR A 35 -5.74 -5.35 -9.89
N GLY A 36 -5.39 -6.62 -9.88
CA GLY A 36 -6.16 -7.69 -9.26
C GLY A 36 -7.29 -8.26 -10.12
N HIS A 37 -7.53 -7.73 -11.32
CA HIS A 37 -8.46 -8.32 -12.27
C HIS A 37 -7.95 -9.68 -12.75
N ASN A 38 -8.89 -10.59 -13.03
CA ASN A 38 -8.62 -11.93 -13.55
C ASN A 38 -7.62 -12.77 -12.71
N ASN A 39 -7.42 -12.40 -11.44
CA ASN A 39 -6.53 -13.15 -10.54
C ASN A 39 -7.16 -14.48 -10.08
N ASP A 40 -8.42 -14.72 -10.32
CA ASP A 40 -9.08 -16.01 -10.16
C ASP A 40 -8.90 -16.94 -11.38
N GLY A 41 -8.43 -16.40 -12.51
CA GLY A 41 -8.07 -17.15 -13.71
C GLY A 41 -9.26 -17.59 -14.57
N ASP A 42 -10.48 -17.07 -14.31
CA ASP A 42 -11.68 -17.45 -15.09
C ASP A 42 -11.82 -16.65 -16.39
N GLY A 43 -11.07 -15.55 -16.55
CA GLY A 43 -11.07 -14.70 -17.75
C GLY A 43 -12.33 -13.84 -17.91
N ASN A 44 -13.05 -13.58 -16.82
CA ASN A 44 -14.29 -12.82 -16.82
C ASN A 44 -14.27 -11.68 -15.79
N ASP A 45 -13.67 -10.55 -16.14
CA ASP A 45 -13.54 -9.38 -15.26
C ASP A 45 -14.86 -8.84 -14.69
N ALA A 46 -16.01 -9.22 -15.28
CA ALA A 46 -17.31 -8.71 -14.85
C ALA A 46 -17.77 -9.25 -13.48
N ASN A 47 -17.22 -10.36 -13.02
CA ASN A 47 -17.51 -10.97 -11.72
C ASN A 47 -16.35 -10.91 -10.73
N ASP A 48 -15.25 -10.30 -11.11
CA ASP A 48 -14.09 -10.14 -10.23
C ASP A 48 -14.45 -9.37 -8.97
N LYS A 49 -13.78 -9.73 -7.89
CA LYS A 49 -13.92 -9.11 -6.58
C LYS A 49 -12.55 -8.78 -6.01
N GLY A 50 -12.50 -7.70 -5.25
CA GLY A 50 -11.28 -7.32 -4.55
C GLY A 50 -10.16 -6.77 -5.43
N TYR A 51 -10.46 -6.36 -6.66
CA TYR A 51 -9.53 -5.64 -7.51
C TYR A 51 -9.39 -4.18 -7.06
N HIS A 52 -8.34 -3.51 -7.49
CA HIS A 52 -8.09 -2.07 -7.30
C HIS A 52 -9.31 -1.24 -7.75
N ASP A 53 -9.68 -0.25 -6.95
CA ASP A 53 -10.88 0.59 -7.14
C ASP A 53 -12.23 -0.13 -6.99
N SER A 54 -12.26 -1.35 -6.43
CA SER A 54 -13.51 -2.00 -6.07
C SER A 54 -14.09 -1.48 -4.75
N ALA A 55 -15.41 -1.59 -4.58
CA ALA A 55 -16.04 -1.25 -3.31
C ALA A 55 -15.63 -2.22 -2.19
N PHE A 56 -15.41 -1.69 -0.98
CA PHE A 56 -15.23 -2.52 0.20
C PHE A 56 -16.48 -3.39 0.48
N SER A 57 -16.26 -4.63 0.85
CA SER A 57 -17.34 -5.49 1.33
C SER A 57 -17.96 -4.94 2.61
N ARG A 58 -19.30 -4.92 2.66
CA ARG A 58 -20.06 -4.44 3.80
C ARG A 58 -20.88 -5.55 4.42
N PHE A 59 -20.74 -5.77 5.73
CA PHE A 59 -21.52 -6.76 6.46
C PHE A 59 -22.75 -6.17 7.15
N THR A 60 -22.73 -4.87 7.45
CA THR A 60 -23.83 -4.17 8.13
C THR A 60 -24.07 -2.82 7.50
N ASN A 61 -25.34 -2.38 7.51
CA ASN A 61 -25.66 -1.00 7.18
C ASN A 61 -25.22 -0.09 8.33
N SER A 62 -24.25 0.78 8.07
CA SER A 62 -23.63 1.66 9.07
C SER A 62 -24.17 3.09 9.05
N TYR A 63 -25.09 3.41 8.13
CA TYR A 63 -25.62 4.77 8.00
C TYR A 63 -26.90 4.96 8.81
N ALA A 64 -27.06 6.15 9.43
CA ALA A 64 -28.19 6.46 10.27
C ALA A 64 -29.54 6.45 9.52
N ASP A 65 -29.50 6.82 8.24
CA ASP A 65 -30.67 6.80 7.34
C ASP A 65 -30.73 5.54 6.46
N GLY A 66 -29.76 4.63 6.62
CA GLY A 66 -29.59 3.48 5.77
C GLY A 66 -29.01 3.78 4.39
N ILE A 67 -28.67 5.02 4.07
CA ILE A 67 -28.24 5.48 2.74
C ILE A 67 -26.84 6.07 2.78
N SER A 68 -26.63 7.17 3.49
CA SER A 68 -25.38 7.91 3.50
C SER A 68 -25.14 8.77 4.74
N ALA A 69 -26.16 9.04 5.57
CA ALA A 69 -26.04 9.94 6.71
C ALA A 69 -25.16 9.36 7.82
N LEU A 70 -24.28 10.20 8.37
CA LEU A 70 -23.53 9.84 9.57
C LEU A 70 -24.47 9.79 10.78
N PRO A 71 -24.23 8.86 11.72
CA PRO A 71 -24.94 8.88 13.00
C PRO A 71 -24.70 10.19 13.74
N PRO A 72 -25.73 10.75 14.41
CA PRO A 72 -25.55 11.92 15.23
C PRO A 72 -24.48 11.71 16.30
N GLN A 73 -23.63 12.73 16.51
CA GLN A 73 -22.57 12.71 17.51
C GLN A 73 -22.99 13.51 18.75
N SER A 74 -22.58 13.07 19.92
CA SER A 74 -22.76 13.85 21.14
C SER A 74 -21.84 15.07 21.16
N PRO A 75 -22.30 16.28 21.37
CA PRO A 75 -21.43 17.46 21.42
C PRO A 75 -20.47 17.37 22.62
N GLY A 76 -19.19 17.30 22.37
CA GLY A 76 -18.03 17.58 23.23
C GLY A 76 -17.92 16.91 24.60
N THR A 77 -18.99 16.48 25.24
CA THR A 77 -19.00 15.95 26.61
C THR A 77 -18.78 14.46 26.71
N GLY A 78 -18.77 13.77 25.59
CA GLY A 78 -18.61 12.30 25.53
C GLY A 78 -19.85 11.52 26.03
N ALA A 79 -20.88 12.19 26.53
CA ALA A 79 -22.09 11.51 26.96
C ALA A 79 -22.89 11.01 25.76
N ALA A 80 -23.02 9.68 25.65
CA ALA A 80 -23.90 9.07 24.67
C ALA A 80 -25.36 9.27 25.10
N THR A 81 -26.22 9.67 24.17
CA THR A 81 -27.67 9.62 24.34
C THR A 81 -28.20 8.37 23.61
N ALA A 82 -29.47 8.05 23.83
CA ALA A 82 -30.09 6.90 23.17
C ALA A 82 -30.06 6.99 21.60
N THR A 83 -29.81 8.17 21.06
CA THR A 83 -29.83 8.49 19.63
C THR A 83 -28.49 8.97 19.07
N ASN A 84 -27.48 9.20 19.94
CA ASN A 84 -26.19 9.76 19.52
C ASN A 84 -25.03 8.83 19.90
N LEU A 85 -24.04 8.75 19.05
CA LEU A 85 -22.77 8.14 19.41
C LEU A 85 -21.95 9.10 20.31
N PRO A 86 -21.09 8.58 21.21
CA PRO A 86 -20.15 9.43 21.94
C PRO A 86 -19.22 10.15 20.96
N ALA A 87 -18.76 11.34 21.34
CA ALA A 87 -17.79 12.07 20.53
C ALA A 87 -16.53 11.22 20.32
N PRO A 88 -15.93 11.17 19.11
CA PRO A 88 -14.77 10.35 18.83
C PRO A 88 -13.61 10.56 19.79
N ARG A 89 -13.38 11.82 20.21
CA ARG A 89 -12.38 12.16 21.21
C ARG A 89 -12.65 11.50 22.57
N ALA A 90 -13.89 11.49 23.04
CA ALA A 90 -14.23 10.86 24.30
C ALA A 90 -14.01 9.35 24.25
N VAL A 91 -14.24 8.72 23.10
CA VAL A 91 -13.91 7.31 22.87
C VAL A 91 -12.40 7.10 22.95
N THR A 92 -11.61 7.91 22.24
CA THR A 92 -10.14 7.85 22.27
C THR A 92 -9.60 8.02 23.69
N GLU A 93 -10.07 9.03 24.42
CA GLU A 93 -9.67 9.28 25.81
C GLU A 93 -10.01 8.08 26.72
N ALA A 94 -11.20 7.52 26.56
CA ALA A 94 -11.63 6.39 27.38
C ALA A 94 -10.91 5.08 27.09
N VAL A 95 -10.52 4.85 25.82
CA VAL A 95 -9.95 3.57 25.38
C VAL A 95 -8.42 3.61 25.34
N MET A 96 -7.83 4.72 24.92
CA MET A 96 -6.39 4.80 24.62
C MET A 96 -5.59 5.50 25.72
N ASN A 97 -6.25 6.22 26.65
CA ASN A 97 -5.55 6.94 27.71
C ASN A 97 -5.10 5.97 28.82
N GLN A 98 -3.81 5.69 28.87
CA GLN A 98 -3.19 4.87 29.91
C GLN A 98 -2.71 5.68 31.13
N GLY A 99 -2.93 7.00 31.14
CA GLY A 99 -2.40 7.88 32.17
C GLY A 99 -0.88 7.92 32.15
N THR A 100 -0.25 7.63 33.28
CA THR A 100 1.22 7.56 33.43
C THR A 100 1.74 6.12 33.42
N GLN A 101 0.89 5.14 33.16
CA GLN A 101 1.26 3.72 33.18
C GLN A 101 1.64 3.25 31.78
N ASP A 102 2.73 2.50 31.68
CA ASP A 102 3.04 1.70 30.52
C ASP A 102 2.37 0.33 30.69
N ILE A 103 1.39 0.04 29.82
CA ILE A 103 0.65 -1.23 29.86
C ILE A 103 1.16 -2.10 28.72
N PRO A 104 2.08 -3.05 29.01
CA PRO A 104 2.58 -3.96 28.01
C PRO A 104 1.48 -4.87 27.48
N ASN A 105 1.60 -5.31 26.23
CA ASN A 105 0.69 -6.29 25.69
C ASN A 105 0.82 -7.66 26.41
N THR A 106 -0.30 -8.34 26.56
CA THR A 106 -0.35 -9.63 27.30
C THR A 106 0.24 -10.81 26.51
N PHE A 107 0.48 -10.67 25.22
CA PHE A 107 1.00 -11.72 24.35
C PHE A 107 2.54 -11.73 24.27
N GLY A 108 3.21 -10.72 24.83
CA GLY A 108 4.67 -10.61 24.79
C GLY A 108 5.23 -10.39 23.39
N VAL A 109 4.44 -9.82 22.46
CA VAL A 109 4.89 -9.43 21.14
C VAL A 109 5.61 -8.08 21.20
N ASN A 110 6.60 -7.88 20.34
CA ASN A 110 7.32 -6.63 20.22
C ASN A 110 6.63 -5.67 19.23
N GLU A 111 7.15 -4.46 19.12
CA GLU A 111 6.60 -3.44 18.21
C GLU A 111 6.59 -3.89 16.75
N PHE A 112 7.54 -4.73 16.34
CA PHE A 112 7.60 -5.21 14.96
C PHE A 112 6.34 -5.98 14.55
N PHE A 113 5.65 -6.63 15.49
CA PHE A 113 4.38 -7.29 15.25
C PHE A 113 3.28 -6.31 14.85
N GLN A 114 3.22 -5.13 15.50
CA GLN A 114 2.27 -4.08 15.14
C GLN A 114 2.53 -3.55 13.73
N PHE A 115 3.79 -3.27 13.40
CA PHE A 115 4.15 -2.76 12.08
C PHE A 115 4.02 -3.82 10.99
N PHE A 116 4.13 -5.11 11.32
CA PHE A 116 3.76 -6.18 10.39
C PHE A 116 2.26 -6.12 10.05
N GLY A 117 1.39 -5.88 11.03
CA GLY A 117 -0.03 -5.63 10.80
C GLY A 117 -0.30 -4.42 9.91
N GLN A 118 0.52 -3.36 10.04
CA GLN A 118 0.42 -2.19 9.16
C GLN A 118 0.81 -2.56 7.72
N VAL A 119 1.91 -3.26 7.50
CA VAL A 119 2.31 -3.75 6.17
C VAL A 119 1.23 -4.62 5.55
N LEU A 120 0.66 -5.54 6.34
CA LEU A 120 -0.45 -6.38 5.91
C LEU A 120 -1.68 -5.57 5.49
N THR A 121 -1.99 -4.49 6.25
CA THR A 121 -3.10 -3.60 5.89
C THR A 121 -2.81 -2.87 4.58
N HIS A 122 -1.57 -2.43 4.37
CA HIS A 122 -1.15 -1.76 3.14
C HIS A 122 -1.22 -2.68 1.92
N ASP A 123 -1.06 -3.98 2.12
CA ASP A 123 -1.17 -4.96 1.03
C ASP A 123 -2.62 -5.20 0.56
N ILE A 124 -3.62 -4.98 1.43
CA ILE A 124 -5.00 -5.41 1.13
C ILE A 124 -6.03 -4.28 1.13
N ALA A 125 -5.68 -3.09 1.60
CA ALA A 125 -6.66 -2.03 1.77
C ALA A 125 -6.06 -0.62 1.78
N GLU A 126 -6.66 0.25 0.99
CA GLU A 126 -6.51 1.70 1.07
C GLU A 126 -7.85 2.36 0.77
N ALA A 127 -8.40 3.10 1.73
CA ALA A 127 -9.58 3.90 1.47
C ALA A 127 -9.19 5.10 0.59
N ALA A 128 -9.93 5.34 -0.48
CA ALA A 128 -9.71 6.46 -1.39
C ALA A 128 -9.54 7.77 -0.63
N VAL A 129 -8.51 8.53 -1.01
CA VAL A 129 -8.15 9.77 -0.34
C VAL A 129 -8.72 10.99 -1.05
N GLY A 130 -9.00 12.01 -0.28
CA GLY A 130 -9.58 13.25 -0.75
C GLY A 130 -10.93 13.52 -0.08
N VAL A 131 -11.50 14.66 -0.40
CA VAL A 131 -12.83 15.03 0.06
C VAL A 131 -13.71 15.13 -1.18
N ALA A 132 -14.70 14.26 -1.27
CA ALA A 132 -15.68 14.38 -2.34
C ALA A 132 -16.36 15.76 -2.26
N PRO A 133 -16.60 16.43 -3.39
CA PRO A 133 -17.23 17.74 -3.42
C PRO A 133 -18.54 17.76 -2.63
N GLY A 134 -18.71 18.73 -1.74
CA GLY A 134 -19.88 18.84 -0.89
C GLY A 134 -19.94 17.86 0.28
N ASN A 135 -18.88 17.13 0.55
CA ASN A 135 -18.84 16.01 1.50
C ASN A 135 -18.00 16.31 2.75
N THR A 136 -18.03 17.57 3.19
CA THR A 136 -17.38 17.99 4.44
C THR A 136 -18.38 17.91 5.57
N ASP A 137 -18.05 17.11 6.57
CA ASP A 137 -18.76 17.03 7.85
C ASP A 137 -17.94 17.71 8.94
N VAL A 138 -18.54 17.83 10.12
CA VAL A 138 -17.90 18.41 11.30
C VAL A 138 -18.04 17.46 12.47
N ILE A 139 -16.92 17.11 13.08
CA ILE A 139 -16.92 16.35 14.33
C ILE A 139 -17.04 17.33 15.50
N PRO A 140 -18.18 17.38 16.20
CA PRO A 140 -18.35 18.24 17.35
C PRO A 140 -17.35 17.89 18.47
N GLY A 141 -16.63 18.90 18.99
CA GLY A 141 -15.69 18.69 20.08
C GLY A 141 -14.44 17.85 19.74
N GLY A 142 -14.20 17.59 18.45
CA GLY A 142 -13.07 16.77 17.98
C GLY A 142 -11.73 17.49 17.86
N GLY A 143 -11.67 18.78 18.16
CA GLY A 143 -10.46 19.59 18.03
C GLY A 143 -9.28 19.07 18.88
N PRO A 144 -8.04 19.48 18.56
CA PRO A 144 -6.84 19.15 19.34
C PRO A 144 -7.01 19.46 20.83
N ILE A 145 -6.21 18.85 21.71
CA ILE A 145 -6.33 18.98 23.17
C ILE A 145 -6.39 20.45 23.62
N PHE A 146 -5.58 21.32 23.01
CA PHE A 146 -5.54 22.76 23.29
C PHE A 146 -6.73 23.56 22.69
N LEU A 147 -7.54 22.93 21.84
CA LEU A 147 -8.76 23.46 21.25
C LEU A 147 -9.96 22.57 21.59
N ALA A 148 -9.91 21.91 22.74
CA ALA A 148 -10.97 21.03 23.21
C ALA A 148 -12.32 21.74 23.22
N GLY A 149 -13.32 21.11 22.61
CA GLY A 149 -14.67 21.69 22.50
C GLY A 149 -14.94 22.43 21.18
N LEU A 150 -13.90 22.75 20.38
CA LEU A 150 -14.14 23.27 19.05
C LEU A 150 -14.47 22.13 18.05
N PRO A 151 -15.33 22.41 17.08
CA PRO A 151 -15.62 21.45 16.03
C PRO A 151 -14.36 21.22 15.17
N PHE A 152 -14.19 19.95 14.74
CA PHE A 152 -13.11 19.57 13.84
C PHE A 152 -13.68 19.29 12.45
N PRO A 153 -13.21 19.99 11.39
CA PRO A 153 -13.64 19.68 10.04
C PRO A 153 -13.21 18.26 9.65
N PHE A 154 -14.11 17.51 9.07
CA PHE A 154 -13.92 16.13 8.68
C PHE A 154 -14.33 15.95 7.22
N GLY A 155 -13.35 15.60 6.36
CA GLY A 155 -13.62 15.23 4.99
C GLY A 155 -13.96 13.74 4.91
N ARG A 156 -15.11 13.42 4.33
CA ARG A 156 -15.47 12.03 4.05
C ARG A 156 -14.73 11.56 2.79
N THR A 157 -14.26 10.33 2.81
CA THR A 157 -13.60 9.74 1.64
C THR A 157 -14.50 9.74 0.42
N PRO A 158 -13.96 9.79 -0.79
CA PRO A 158 -14.69 9.49 -2.01
C PRO A 158 -15.43 8.16 -1.91
N TYR A 159 -16.43 7.98 -2.74
CA TYR A 159 -17.26 6.79 -2.75
C TYR A 159 -17.62 6.41 -4.18
N GLU A 160 -18.00 5.17 -4.38
CA GLU A 160 -18.33 4.64 -5.69
C GLU A 160 -19.48 5.43 -6.32
N ALA A 161 -19.27 5.84 -7.57
CA ALA A 161 -20.24 6.64 -8.31
C ALA A 161 -21.56 5.88 -8.50
N GLY A 162 -22.67 6.57 -8.24
CA GLY A 162 -24.02 5.97 -8.35
C GLY A 162 -24.49 5.25 -7.10
N THR A 163 -23.66 5.09 -6.06
CA THR A 163 -24.09 4.59 -4.74
C THR A 163 -24.60 5.71 -3.83
N GLY A 164 -25.16 5.39 -2.67
CA GLY A 164 -25.69 6.36 -1.71
C GLY A 164 -27.03 6.98 -2.14
N THR A 165 -27.84 6.26 -2.93
CA THR A 165 -29.09 6.77 -3.51
C THR A 165 -30.35 6.23 -2.84
N SER A 166 -30.28 5.06 -2.19
CA SER A 166 -31.39 4.43 -1.47
C SER A 166 -30.88 3.46 -0.41
N THR A 167 -31.78 2.91 0.39
CA THR A 167 -31.47 1.86 1.36
C THR A 167 -31.00 0.55 0.74
N GLU A 168 -31.41 0.27 -0.50
CA GLU A 168 -30.98 -0.89 -1.28
C GLU A 168 -29.64 -0.62 -2.01
N ASN A 169 -29.27 0.64 -2.13
CA ASN A 169 -28.02 1.09 -2.74
C ASN A 169 -27.34 2.15 -1.85
N PRO A 170 -26.88 1.75 -0.66
CA PRO A 170 -26.19 2.65 0.25
C PRO A 170 -24.85 3.10 -0.31
N ARG A 171 -24.29 4.17 0.24
CA ARG A 171 -22.95 4.67 -0.09
C ARG A 171 -21.89 3.60 0.16
N GLU A 172 -21.06 3.33 -0.84
CA GLU A 172 -19.94 2.39 -0.76
C GLU A 172 -18.60 3.13 -0.86
N GLN A 173 -17.65 2.80 0.02
CA GLN A 173 -16.28 3.30 -0.06
C GLN A 173 -15.47 2.44 -1.03
N ILE A 174 -14.51 3.09 -1.71
CA ILE A 174 -13.60 2.45 -2.67
C ILE A 174 -12.35 1.99 -1.94
N ASN A 175 -11.89 0.77 -2.27
CA ASN A 175 -10.58 0.27 -1.93
C ASN A 175 -9.62 0.58 -3.10
N GLU A 176 -8.63 1.45 -2.86
CA GLU A 176 -7.60 1.79 -3.86
C GLU A 176 -6.44 0.77 -3.89
N GLU A 177 -6.57 -0.34 -3.14
CA GLU A 177 -5.66 -1.48 -3.21
C GLU A 177 -6.39 -2.74 -3.70
N THR A 178 -5.61 -3.75 -4.08
CA THR A 178 -6.16 -5.10 -4.24
C THR A 178 -6.47 -5.68 -2.87
N SER A 179 -7.50 -6.54 -2.75
CA SER A 179 -7.80 -7.23 -1.50
C SER A 179 -7.08 -8.59 -1.38
N PHE A 180 -6.09 -8.82 -2.23
CA PHE A 180 -5.30 -10.05 -2.24
C PHE A 180 -4.03 -9.89 -1.41
N LEU A 181 -3.53 -11.00 -0.85
CA LEU A 181 -2.20 -11.07 -0.25
C LEU A 181 -1.17 -11.27 -1.37
N ASP A 182 -0.90 -10.22 -2.12
CA ASP A 182 -0.15 -10.24 -3.37
C ASP A 182 1.06 -9.34 -3.39
N LEU A 183 1.41 -8.77 -2.21
CA LEU A 183 2.52 -7.85 -2.08
C LEU A 183 2.37 -6.60 -2.98
N SER A 184 1.14 -6.12 -3.20
CA SER A 184 0.90 -4.89 -3.94
C SER A 184 1.70 -3.71 -3.39
N MET A 185 1.97 -3.69 -2.09
CA MET A 185 2.85 -2.70 -1.47
C MET A 185 4.30 -2.71 -2.01
N ILE A 186 4.72 -3.79 -2.69
CA ILE A 186 6.04 -3.91 -3.33
C ILE A 186 5.93 -3.79 -4.85
N TYR A 187 4.92 -4.46 -5.43
CA TYR A 187 4.79 -4.56 -6.89
C TYR A 187 3.94 -3.45 -7.50
N GLY A 188 3.13 -2.77 -6.68
CA GLY A 188 2.12 -1.82 -7.14
C GLY A 188 0.81 -2.49 -7.53
N ASN A 189 -0.24 -1.69 -7.52
CA ASN A 189 -1.61 -2.06 -7.83
C ASN A 189 -2.06 -1.61 -9.24
N LYS A 190 -1.13 -1.16 -10.07
CA LYS A 190 -1.34 -0.75 -11.47
C LYS A 190 -0.08 -0.93 -12.29
N GLN A 191 -0.25 -1.13 -13.61
CA GLN A 191 0.87 -1.42 -14.51
C GLN A 191 1.96 -0.34 -14.49
N SER A 192 1.58 0.93 -14.40
CA SER A 192 2.55 2.04 -14.36
C SER A 192 3.45 2.03 -13.13
N LEU A 193 2.95 1.57 -11.97
CA LEU A 193 3.78 1.37 -10.78
C LEU A 193 4.67 0.15 -10.95
N LEU A 194 4.12 -0.97 -11.43
CA LEU A 194 4.88 -2.19 -11.68
C LEU A 194 6.06 -1.95 -12.62
N ASP A 195 5.87 -1.15 -13.66
CA ASP A 195 6.94 -0.79 -14.59
C ASP A 195 8.06 0.02 -13.91
N LEU A 196 7.72 0.90 -12.98
CA LEU A 196 8.69 1.74 -12.26
C LEU A 196 9.43 1.00 -11.12
N VAL A 197 8.79 0.02 -10.47
CA VAL A 197 9.47 -0.76 -9.42
C VAL A 197 10.41 -1.83 -9.99
N ARG A 198 10.35 -2.14 -11.29
CA ARG A 198 11.28 -3.07 -11.94
C ARG A 198 12.60 -2.39 -12.30
N ASP A 199 13.70 -3.13 -12.21
CA ASP A 199 15.04 -2.67 -12.62
C ASP A 199 15.22 -2.69 -14.15
N ASN A 200 14.23 -2.18 -14.88
CA ASN A 200 14.29 -2.08 -16.34
C ASN A 200 15.42 -1.14 -16.80
N THR A 201 15.95 -1.37 -17.98
CA THR A 201 16.94 -0.52 -18.60
C THR A 201 16.50 -0.16 -20.03
N TYR A 202 17.24 0.73 -20.67
CA TYR A 202 16.94 1.13 -22.05
C TYR A 202 18.16 0.92 -22.92
N ASP A 203 17.93 0.45 -24.13
CA ASP A 203 19.01 0.33 -25.11
C ASP A 203 19.39 1.72 -25.69
N LYS A 204 20.43 1.75 -26.52
CA LYS A 204 20.90 3.00 -27.16
C LYS A 204 19.89 3.65 -28.11
N TYR A 205 18.78 2.98 -28.41
CA TYR A 205 17.71 3.48 -29.26
C TYR A 205 16.48 3.89 -28.44
N GLY A 206 16.52 3.77 -27.11
CA GLY A 206 15.41 4.08 -26.21
C GLY A 206 14.39 2.95 -26.05
N ASN A 207 14.68 1.73 -26.57
CA ASN A 207 13.78 0.60 -26.34
C ASN A 207 13.99 0.05 -24.93
N GLU A 208 12.91 -0.23 -24.23
CA GLU A 208 12.94 -0.83 -22.90
C GLU A 208 13.50 -2.26 -22.95
N ILE A 209 14.42 -2.54 -22.04
CA ILE A 209 14.94 -3.88 -21.76
C ILE A 209 14.39 -4.29 -20.40
N LYS A 210 13.39 -5.17 -20.41
CA LYS A 210 12.75 -5.70 -19.21
C LYS A 210 13.75 -6.39 -18.29
N SER A 211 13.61 -6.21 -16.99
CA SER A 211 14.35 -6.93 -15.95
C SER A 211 13.39 -7.81 -15.15
N ALA A 212 13.87 -8.96 -14.72
CA ALA A 212 13.15 -9.78 -13.75
C ALA A 212 13.34 -9.30 -12.31
N LYS A 213 14.27 -8.39 -12.04
CA LYS A 213 14.54 -7.87 -10.70
C LYS A 213 13.73 -6.61 -10.42
N LEU A 214 13.41 -6.40 -9.14
CA LEU A 214 12.98 -5.13 -8.62
C LEU A 214 14.18 -4.19 -8.49
N LEU A 215 13.92 -2.90 -8.74
CA LEU A 215 14.88 -1.82 -8.55
C LEU A 215 15.16 -1.66 -7.06
N LEU A 216 16.43 -1.69 -6.70
CA LEU A 216 16.92 -1.30 -5.38
C LEU A 216 17.79 -0.07 -5.55
N GLY A 217 17.72 0.81 -4.55
CA GLY A 217 18.54 2.00 -4.47
C GLY A 217 19.89 1.74 -3.80
N TYR A 218 20.48 2.81 -3.28
CA TYR A 218 21.76 2.72 -2.58
C TYR A 218 21.71 1.73 -1.41
N ASP A 219 22.76 0.95 -1.26
CA ASP A 219 22.95 -0.04 -0.17
C ASP A 219 21.89 -1.15 -0.12
N ASP A 220 21.33 -1.51 -1.29
CA ASP A 220 20.23 -2.48 -1.46
C ASP A 220 18.96 -2.10 -0.65
N LEU A 221 18.73 -0.84 -0.39
CA LEU A 221 17.47 -0.32 0.14
C LEU A 221 16.44 -0.14 -0.99
N LEU A 222 15.23 0.28 -0.66
CA LEU A 222 14.29 0.74 -1.70
C LEU A 222 14.88 1.97 -2.41
N PRO A 223 14.59 2.16 -3.71
CA PRO A 223 15.04 3.35 -4.41
C PRO A 223 14.30 4.59 -3.89
N THR A 224 14.94 5.74 -3.98
CA THR A 224 14.28 7.02 -3.77
C THR A 224 13.50 7.45 -5.01
N ILE A 225 12.58 8.40 -4.85
CA ILE A 225 11.84 9.02 -5.96
C ILE A 225 12.80 9.58 -7.01
N GLN A 226 13.91 10.21 -6.56
CA GLN A 226 14.94 10.73 -7.46
C GLN A 226 15.65 9.60 -8.23
N GLU A 227 16.04 8.52 -7.56
CA GLU A 227 16.69 7.38 -8.22
C GLU A 227 15.78 6.72 -9.27
N VAL A 228 14.47 6.62 -8.97
CA VAL A 228 13.48 6.10 -9.94
C VAL A 228 13.35 7.05 -11.14
N ALA A 229 13.30 8.35 -10.92
CA ALA A 229 13.23 9.35 -11.97
C ALA A 229 14.47 9.27 -12.89
N ASP A 230 15.66 9.31 -12.31
CA ASP A 230 16.94 9.22 -13.02
C ASP A 230 17.05 7.93 -13.83
N LYS A 231 16.66 6.80 -13.22
CA LYS A 231 16.72 5.48 -13.85
C LYS A 231 15.82 5.38 -15.09
N ASN A 232 14.63 5.96 -15.03
CA ASN A 232 13.63 5.86 -16.09
C ASN A 232 13.64 7.04 -17.04
N GLY A 233 14.52 8.04 -16.88
CA GLY A 233 14.56 9.25 -17.69
C GLY A 233 13.30 10.09 -17.56
N LEU A 234 12.64 10.04 -16.40
CA LEU A 234 11.43 10.80 -16.08
C LEU A 234 11.75 12.03 -15.24
N SER A 235 10.86 12.98 -15.20
CA SER A 235 10.90 14.01 -14.16
C SER A 235 10.43 13.45 -12.83
N VAL A 236 10.92 13.99 -11.71
CA VAL A 236 10.42 13.60 -10.36
C VAL A 236 8.92 13.87 -10.21
N VAL A 237 8.37 14.84 -10.94
CA VAL A 237 6.93 15.15 -10.94
C VAL A 237 6.13 14.06 -11.66
N ASP A 238 6.66 13.50 -12.75
CA ASP A 238 5.99 12.39 -13.45
C ASP A 238 5.99 11.13 -12.59
N VAL A 239 7.10 10.82 -11.90
CA VAL A 239 7.15 9.73 -10.91
C VAL A 239 6.14 9.99 -9.80
N LEU A 240 6.09 11.21 -9.26
CA LEU A 240 5.13 11.57 -8.22
C LEU A 240 3.68 11.39 -8.67
N ARG A 241 3.32 11.77 -9.91
CA ARG A 241 1.98 11.56 -10.47
C ARG A 241 1.58 10.10 -10.59
N ILE A 242 2.54 9.22 -10.85
CA ILE A 242 2.30 7.78 -10.91
C ILE A 242 2.16 7.20 -9.51
N PHE A 243 2.97 7.69 -8.57
CA PHE A 243 3.10 7.14 -7.23
C PHE A 243 1.97 7.55 -6.29
N THR A 244 1.39 8.75 -6.45
CA THR A 244 0.42 9.27 -5.49
C THR A 244 -0.92 9.60 -6.13
N ALA A 245 -2.00 9.36 -5.37
CA ALA A 245 -3.20 10.16 -5.52
C ALA A 245 -2.93 11.58 -4.98
N PRO A 246 -3.52 12.64 -5.56
CA PRO A 246 -3.23 14.01 -5.14
C PRO A 246 -3.45 14.25 -3.63
N GLY A 247 -2.38 14.59 -2.92
CA GLY A 247 -2.46 15.02 -1.51
C GLY A 247 -2.31 13.92 -0.46
N PHE A 248 -1.80 12.73 -0.82
CA PHE A 248 -1.67 11.61 0.11
C PHE A 248 -0.23 11.21 0.45
N GLY A 249 -0.07 10.51 1.59
CA GLY A 249 1.21 9.91 2.02
C GLY A 249 2.25 10.90 2.55
N GLY A 250 1.89 12.16 2.76
CA GLY A 250 2.85 13.21 3.13
C GLY A 250 3.64 13.76 1.95
N LEU A 251 3.44 13.21 0.76
CA LEU A 251 4.06 13.69 -0.47
C LEU A 251 3.30 14.91 -1.04
N PRO A 252 3.98 15.82 -1.73
CA PRO A 252 3.35 17.00 -2.26
C PRO A 252 2.42 16.67 -3.43
N ASN A 253 1.41 17.54 -3.65
CA ASN A 253 0.60 17.47 -4.85
C ASN A 253 1.46 17.78 -6.09
N PRO A 254 1.49 16.89 -7.11
CA PRO A 254 2.36 17.06 -8.28
C PRO A 254 2.10 18.33 -9.08
N ASP A 255 0.85 18.80 -9.17
CA ASP A 255 0.54 20.04 -9.89
C ASP A 255 1.03 21.27 -9.12
N THR A 256 1.03 21.23 -7.79
CA THR A 256 1.65 22.28 -6.97
C THR A 256 3.15 22.33 -7.19
N VAL A 257 3.82 21.17 -7.20
CA VAL A 257 5.26 21.08 -7.47
C VAL A 257 5.58 21.58 -8.87
N GLN A 258 4.81 21.16 -9.89
CA GLN A 258 5.00 21.62 -11.26
C GLN A 258 4.86 23.15 -11.38
N ASN A 259 3.84 23.73 -10.73
CA ASN A 259 3.67 25.18 -10.72
C ASN A 259 4.84 25.92 -10.08
N LEU A 260 5.44 25.37 -9.03
CA LEU A 260 6.65 25.94 -8.39
C LEU A 260 7.89 25.84 -9.29
N ILE A 261 8.01 24.77 -10.08
CA ILE A 261 9.10 24.60 -11.05
C ILE A 261 8.95 25.62 -12.17
N ASP A 262 7.76 25.75 -12.75
CA ASP A 262 7.47 26.64 -13.87
C ASP A 262 7.56 28.12 -13.48
N ASN A 263 7.37 28.45 -12.22
CA ASN A 263 7.39 29.79 -11.68
C ASN A 263 8.42 29.95 -10.54
N PRO A 264 9.73 29.98 -10.84
CA PRO A 264 10.79 29.96 -9.83
C PRO A 264 10.78 31.18 -8.89
N ALA A 265 10.09 32.28 -9.26
CA ALA A 265 9.94 33.46 -8.42
C ALA A 265 8.85 33.32 -7.35
N LEU A 266 8.00 32.29 -7.38
CA LEU A 266 7.01 32.06 -6.36
C LEU A 266 7.69 31.68 -5.02
N PRO A 267 7.16 32.18 -3.88
CA PRO A 267 7.62 31.72 -2.56
C PRO A 267 7.36 30.22 -2.39
N ASP A 268 8.31 29.54 -1.80
CA ASP A 268 8.21 28.13 -1.43
C ASP A 268 8.47 27.94 0.06
N PRO A 269 7.56 28.37 0.93
CA PRO A 269 7.77 28.32 2.39
C PRO A 269 7.77 26.89 2.95
N THR A 270 7.32 25.92 2.16
CA THR A 270 7.19 24.51 2.57
C THR A 270 8.29 23.62 2.01
N GLY A 271 9.19 24.17 1.16
CA GLY A 271 10.30 23.39 0.58
C GLY A 271 9.83 22.33 -0.44
N LEU A 272 8.73 22.58 -1.13
CA LEU A 272 8.16 21.61 -2.09
C LEU A 272 8.92 21.54 -3.42
N ARG A 273 9.82 22.50 -3.71
CA ARG A 273 10.67 22.39 -4.90
C ARG A 273 11.59 21.18 -4.79
N PRO A 274 11.72 20.39 -5.87
CA PRO A 274 12.65 19.27 -5.89
C PRO A 274 14.08 19.72 -5.56
N ASN A 275 14.70 19.08 -4.59
CA ASN A 275 16.07 19.37 -4.18
C ASN A 275 16.77 18.10 -3.66
N ALA A 276 17.40 17.34 -4.52
CA ALA A 276 18.11 16.12 -4.17
C ALA A 276 19.33 16.36 -3.25
N ALA A 277 19.84 17.60 -3.18
CA ALA A 277 20.95 17.95 -2.28
C ALA A 277 20.48 18.13 -0.83
N ASP A 278 19.18 18.30 -0.58
CA ASP A 278 18.61 18.35 0.77
C ASP A 278 18.09 16.94 1.14
N PRO A 279 18.74 16.25 2.07
CA PRO A 279 18.35 14.88 2.44
C PRO A 279 16.96 14.79 3.07
N THR A 280 16.36 15.91 3.47
CA THR A 280 15.00 15.98 4.04
C THR A 280 13.94 16.32 3.00
N ASN A 281 14.35 16.58 1.75
CA ASN A 281 13.40 16.86 0.68
C ASN A 281 12.73 15.57 0.18
N TRP A 282 11.47 15.64 -0.12
CA TRP A 282 10.62 14.52 -0.52
C TRP A 282 11.14 13.70 -1.73
N VAL A 283 11.99 14.25 -2.58
CA VAL A 283 12.61 13.50 -3.68
C VAL A 283 13.54 12.40 -3.20
N ASN A 284 13.98 12.48 -1.95
CA ASN A 284 14.80 11.48 -1.27
C ASN A 284 13.95 10.47 -0.46
N ASP A 285 12.62 10.60 -0.46
CA ASP A 285 11.74 9.61 0.12
C ASP A 285 11.77 8.33 -0.71
N TYR A 286 11.57 7.20 -0.05
CA TYR A 286 11.57 5.89 -0.69
C TYR A 286 10.36 5.72 -1.62
N PHE A 287 10.59 4.99 -2.69
CA PHE A 287 9.60 4.57 -3.67
C PHE A 287 9.37 3.07 -3.59
N ALA A 288 8.11 2.64 -3.64
CA ALA A 288 7.70 1.23 -3.66
C ALA A 288 6.38 1.07 -4.43
N GLY A 289 5.72 -0.07 -4.31
CA GLY A 289 4.40 -0.28 -4.89
C GLY A 289 3.28 0.54 -4.23
N ASP A 290 3.47 0.94 -2.97
CA ASP A 290 2.50 1.70 -2.17
C ASP A 290 3.09 3.03 -1.71
N ASN A 291 2.35 4.12 -1.91
CA ASN A 291 2.77 5.48 -1.58
C ASN A 291 2.91 5.75 -0.07
N ARG A 292 2.36 4.88 0.78
CA ARG A 292 2.45 4.96 2.25
C ARG A 292 3.77 4.41 2.81
N VAL A 293 4.70 3.98 1.96
CA VAL A 293 5.97 3.35 2.35
C VAL A 293 6.76 4.15 3.39
N ASN A 294 6.73 5.48 3.31
CA ASN A 294 7.50 6.37 4.17
C ASN A 294 6.82 6.72 5.51
N GLN A 295 5.69 6.11 5.86
CA GLN A 295 4.98 6.44 7.09
C GLN A 295 5.80 6.14 8.37
N THR A 296 6.59 5.07 8.36
CA THR A 296 7.52 4.76 9.45
C THR A 296 8.77 4.01 8.96
N PRO A 297 9.94 4.15 9.64
CA PRO A 297 11.12 3.37 9.28
C PRO A 297 10.94 1.85 9.41
N LEU A 298 10.08 1.39 10.32
CA LEU A 298 9.80 -0.03 10.50
C LEU A 298 8.96 -0.59 9.33
N LEU A 299 8.12 0.22 8.74
CA LEU A 299 7.38 -0.11 7.53
C LEU A 299 8.34 -0.26 6.33
N VAL A 300 9.19 0.74 6.12
CA VAL A 300 10.25 0.70 5.07
C VAL A 300 11.09 -0.57 5.21
N SER A 301 11.56 -0.88 6.43
CA SER A 301 12.44 -2.04 6.65
C SER A 301 11.79 -3.37 6.23
N GLN A 302 10.49 -3.52 6.44
CA GLN A 302 9.76 -4.73 6.03
C GLN A 302 9.59 -4.80 4.52
N GLN A 303 9.29 -3.69 3.88
CA GLN A 303 9.18 -3.65 2.41
C GLN A 303 10.53 -3.92 1.74
N VAL A 304 11.65 -3.44 2.31
CA VAL A 304 13.02 -3.79 1.86
C VAL A 304 13.24 -5.30 1.90
N ILE A 305 12.79 -5.99 2.97
CA ILE A 305 12.94 -7.44 3.08
C ILE A 305 12.26 -8.14 1.91
N TRP A 306 11.02 -7.79 1.59
CA TRP A 306 10.25 -8.43 0.53
C TRP A 306 10.78 -8.10 -0.88
N ALA A 307 11.24 -6.87 -1.11
CA ALA A 307 11.89 -6.51 -2.37
C ALA A 307 13.19 -7.30 -2.59
N ARG A 308 14.00 -7.47 -1.53
CA ARG A 308 15.21 -8.29 -1.58
C ARG A 308 14.89 -9.78 -1.76
N GLU A 309 13.84 -10.28 -1.11
CA GLU A 309 13.39 -11.66 -1.26
C GLU A 309 13.02 -11.96 -2.71
N HIS A 310 12.25 -11.07 -3.36
CA HIS A 310 11.97 -11.20 -4.78
C HIS A 310 13.26 -11.32 -5.61
N ASN A 311 14.21 -10.41 -5.42
CA ASN A 311 15.47 -10.42 -6.17
C ASN A 311 16.31 -11.69 -5.88
N TYR A 312 16.28 -12.18 -4.66
CA TYR A 312 16.90 -13.45 -4.30
C TYR A 312 16.25 -14.63 -5.05
N GLN A 313 14.92 -14.67 -5.16
CA GLN A 313 14.23 -15.71 -5.92
C GLN A 313 14.54 -15.62 -7.42
N VAL A 314 14.66 -14.41 -7.98
CA VAL A 314 15.14 -14.20 -9.36
C VAL A 314 16.51 -14.85 -9.55
N ASP A 315 17.47 -14.58 -8.66
CA ASP A 315 18.82 -15.15 -8.76
C ASP A 315 18.82 -16.68 -8.63
N LYS A 316 17.96 -17.24 -7.79
CA LYS A 316 17.77 -18.69 -7.65
C LYS A 316 17.18 -19.35 -8.88
N LEU A 317 16.27 -18.66 -9.56
CA LEU A 317 15.58 -19.16 -10.75
C LEU A 317 16.35 -18.89 -12.06
N ALA A 318 17.29 -17.95 -12.09
CA ALA A 318 18.03 -17.55 -13.29
C ALA A 318 18.69 -18.72 -14.04
N PRO A 319 19.35 -19.72 -13.39
CA PRO A 319 19.90 -20.87 -14.09
C PRO A 319 18.84 -21.73 -14.81
N TYR A 320 17.63 -21.79 -14.26
CA TYR A 320 16.50 -22.51 -14.88
C TYR A 320 15.92 -21.70 -16.04
N ALA A 321 15.76 -20.38 -15.85
CA ALA A 321 15.34 -19.48 -16.91
C ALA A 321 16.27 -19.58 -18.13
N GLN A 322 17.57 -19.55 -17.91
CA GLN A 322 18.55 -19.73 -18.96
C GLN A 322 18.42 -21.09 -19.65
N LYS A 323 18.30 -22.18 -18.87
CA LYS A 323 18.19 -23.53 -19.39
C LYS A 323 16.94 -23.75 -20.25
N TYR A 324 15.81 -23.14 -19.88
CA TYR A 324 14.52 -23.36 -20.52
C TYR A 324 14.09 -22.20 -21.42
N GLY A 325 14.93 -21.19 -21.59
CA GLY A 325 14.67 -20.05 -22.49
C GLY A 325 13.54 -19.15 -22.03
N TRP A 326 13.43 -18.92 -20.71
CA TRP A 326 12.43 -18.01 -20.17
C TRP A 326 12.74 -16.56 -20.52
N SER A 327 11.69 -15.78 -20.77
CA SER A 327 11.80 -14.32 -20.84
C SER A 327 12.04 -13.72 -19.46
N GLN A 328 12.44 -12.45 -19.40
CA GLN A 328 12.55 -11.72 -18.13
C GLN A 328 11.21 -11.58 -17.42
N ASP A 329 10.12 -11.44 -18.18
CA ASP A 329 8.78 -11.40 -17.59
C ASP A 329 8.38 -12.75 -16.98
N GLN A 330 8.68 -13.86 -17.66
CA GLN A 330 8.43 -15.19 -17.09
C GLN A 330 9.25 -15.46 -15.83
N LEU A 331 10.50 -15.00 -15.81
CA LEU A 331 11.36 -15.10 -14.62
C LEU A 331 10.84 -14.21 -13.48
N PHE A 332 10.40 -13.00 -13.80
CA PHE A 332 9.77 -12.08 -12.84
C PHE A 332 8.54 -12.71 -12.20
N GLU A 333 7.59 -13.18 -12.99
CA GLU A 333 6.34 -13.78 -12.49
C GLU A 333 6.59 -15.06 -11.67
N ALA A 334 7.57 -15.86 -12.05
CA ALA A 334 7.96 -17.03 -11.28
C ALA A 334 8.56 -16.66 -9.91
N ALA A 335 9.38 -15.63 -9.84
CA ALA A 335 9.93 -15.13 -8.59
C ALA A 335 8.84 -14.48 -7.74
N ARG A 336 7.96 -13.67 -8.34
CA ARG A 336 6.80 -13.04 -7.70
C ARG A 336 5.89 -14.08 -7.04
N ALA A 337 5.50 -15.13 -7.77
CA ALA A 337 4.64 -16.18 -7.23
C ALA A 337 5.24 -16.90 -6.01
N ILE A 338 6.56 -17.08 -5.95
CA ILE A 338 7.23 -17.65 -4.77
C ILE A 338 7.19 -16.68 -3.61
N THR A 339 7.54 -15.42 -3.84
CA THR A 339 7.58 -14.38 -2.81
C THR A 339 6.18 -14.14 -2.22
N GLU A 340 5.14 -14.12 -3.06
CA GLU A 340 3.73 -14.03 -2.61
C GLU A 340 3.34 -15.25 -1.75
N ALA A 341 3.71 -16.46 -2.16
CA ALA A 341 3.42 -17.66 -1.39
C ALA A 341 4.13 -17.67 -0.02
N GLU A 342 5.36 -17.13 0.05
CA GLU A 342 6.08 -16.95 1.31
C GLU A 342 5.41 -15.88 2.18
N TRP A 343 4.98 -14.76 1.61
CA TRP A 343 4.21 -13.73 2.29
C TRP A 343 2.93 -14.30 2.89
N GLN A 344 2.11 -14.98 2.08
CA GLN A 344 0.88 -15.63 2.54
C GLN A 344 1.15 -16.62 3.66
N LYS A 345 2.22 -17.40 3.54
CA LYS A 345 2.61 -18.34 4.59
C LYS A 345 2.96 -17.65 5.90
N VAL A 346 3.72 -16.56 5.86
CA VAL A 346 4.07 -15.79 7.07
C VAL A 346 2.80 -15.20 7.69
N VAL A 347 1.89 -14.66 6.89
CA VAL A 347 0.62 -14.13 7.38
C VAL A 347 -0.21 -15.21 8.08
N TYR A 348 -0.43 -16.35 7.43
CA TYR A 348 -1.34 -17.39 7.96
C TYR A 348 -0.73 -18.27 9.03
N ASP A 349 0.55 -18.58 8.94
CA ASP A 349 1.19 -19.55 9.86
C ASP A 349 1.89 -18.87 11.05
N GLU A 350 2.34 -17.61 10.90
CA GLU A 350 3.16 -16.94 11.91
C GLU A 350 2.45 -15.74 12.54
N TYR A 351 1.78 -14.88 11.75
CA TYR A 351 1.17 -13.65 12.27
C TYR A 351 -0.23 -13.88 12.84
N LEU A 352 -1.17 -14.40 12.06
CA LEU A 352 -2.57 -14.56 12.48
C LEU A 352 -2.78 -15.51 13.67
N PRO A 353 -1.94 -16.54 13.92
CA PRO A 353 -2.11 -17.40 15.10
C PRO A 353 -1.66 -16.78 16.42
N LYS A 354 -1.06 -15.58 16.41
CA LYS A 354 -0.60 -14.88 17.62
C LYS A 354 -1.67 -13.98 18.21
#